data_c4f1f87f956890f365a0ceb776069a85
#
_entry.id   c4f1f87f956890f365a0ceb776069a85
#
_cell.length_a   1.000
_cell.length_b   1.000
_cell.length_c   1.000
_cell.angle_alpha   90.00
_cell.angle_beta   90.00
_cell.angle_gamma   90.00
#
_symmetry.space_group_name_H-M   'P 1'
#
loop_
_entity.id
_entity.type
_entity.pdbx_description
1 polymer ?
#
loop_
_entity_poly.entity_id
_entity_poly.type
_entity_poly.pdbx_seq_one_letter_code
_entity_poly.pdbx_strand_id
1 'polypeptide(L)'
;MNLSFIVRRSSIFLVLTLIFALFLGIFAPFVQTSSNVDSFRLKDHPDYRFYQKFQDIFGHDEFFVVAFRKDDIFTYKNLTLLKNLTAELEKLDLTRDVLSLANVDHITGEEDFFYVQPFLGQIPKEEKKLQWLQEQAIENPLYVQQLISKDAKAAAIVVF
;
A
#
# COMPACT_ATOMS: atom_id res chain seq x y z
N MET A 1 0.60 54.83 19.62
CA MET A 1 0.88 54.49 18.22
C MET A 1 -0.19 55.22 17.39
N ASN A 2 0.20 56.26 16.62
CA ASN A 2 -0.77 57.17 15.99
C ASN A 2 -1.43 56.49 14.78
N LEU A 3 -2.66 55.99 14.96
CA LEU A 3 -3.50 55.43 13.89
C LEU A 3 -3.71 56.39 12.72
N SER A 4 -3.68 57.71 12.97
CA SER A 4 -3.85 58.75 11.95
C SER A 4 -2.76 58.75 10.85
N PHE A 5 -1.57 58.24 11.14
CA PHE A 5 -0.49 58.13 10.16
C PHE A 5 -0.77 57.01 9.17
N ILE A 6 -1.35 55.90 9.63
CA ILE A 6 -1.72 54.76 8.81
C ILE A 6 -2.85 55.10 7.85
N VAL A 7 -3.87 55.82 8.32
CA VAL A 7 -5.00 56.22 7.51
C VAL A 7 -4.60 57.23 6.42
N ARG A 8 -3.70 58.16 6.72
CA ARG A 8 -3.23 59.20 5.75
C ARG A 8 -2.34 58.64 4.63
N ARG A 9 -1.77 57.43 4.82
CA ARG A 9 -0.93 56.74 3.83
C ARG A 9 -1.43 55.32 3.54
N SER A 10 -2.73 55.12 3.62
CA SER A 10 -3.36 53.81 3.44
C SER A 10 -2.97 53.10 2.12
N SER A 11 -2.85 53.88 1.04
CA SER A 11 -2.44 53.33 -0.28
C SER A 11 -1.03 52.74 -0.27
N ILE A 12 -0.09 53.38 0.48
CA ILE A 12 1.29 52.88 0.60
C ILE A 12 1.32 51.56 1.38
N PHE A 13 0.55 51.50 2.50
CA PHE A 13 0.43 50.27 3.28
C PHE A 13 -0.21 49.14 2.48
N LEU A 14 -1.23 49.44 1.68
CA LEU A 14 -1.90 48.46 0.85
C LEU A 14 -0.94 47.88 -0.23
N VAL A 15 -0.20 48.76 -0.91
CA VAL A 15 0.80 48.33 -1.90
C VAL A 15 1.89 47.49 -1.24
N LEU A 16 2.38 47.89 -0.06
CA LEU A 16 3.43 47.17 0.66
C LEU A 16 2.96 45.80 1.14
N THR A 17 1.71 45.70 1.61
CA THR A 17 1.08 44.42 1.98
C THR A 17 0.91 43.51 0.74
N LEU A 18 0.50 44.07 -0.41
CA LEU A 18 0.36 43.31 -1.63
C LEU A 18 1.70 42.76 -2.13
N ILE A 19 2.74 43.60 -2.10
CA ILE A 19 4.11 43.16 -2.46
C ILE A 19 4.60 42.07 -1.53
N PHE A 20 4.35 42.22 -0.23
CA PHE A 20 4.72 41.20 0.76
C PHE A 20 3.97 39.90 0.58
N ALA A 21 2.68 39.94 0.28
CA ALA A 21 1.85 38.77 -0.05
C ALA A 21 2.33 38.06 -1.32
N LEU A 22 2.64 38.83 -2.37
CA LEU A 22 3.23 38.29 -3.60
C LEU A 22 4.61 37.64 -3.34
N PHE A 23 5.43 38.28 -2.55
CA PHE A 23 6.73 37.75 -2.15
C PHE A 23 6.58 36.39 -1.42
N LEU A 24 5.68 36.29 -0.44
CA LEU A 24 5.40 35.04 0.24
C LEU A 24 4.78 33.98 -0.71
N GLY A 25 3.93 34.41 -1.64
CA GLY A 25 3.31 33.52 -2.64
C GLY A 25 4.34 32.80 -3.55
N ILE A 26 5.48 33.44 -3.82
CA ILE A 26 6.58 32.84 -4.60
C ILE A 26 7.16 31.62 -3.86
N PHE A 27 7.15 31.63 -2.54
CA PHE A 27 7.69 30.51 -1.75
C PHE A 27 6.67 29.40 -1.49
N ALA A 28 5.38 29.61 -1.78
CA ALA A 28 4.34 28.60 -1.56
C ALA A 28 4.61 27.25 -2.28
N PRO A 29 5.09 27.21 -3.55
CA PRO A 29 5.42 25.95 -4.21
C PRO A 29 6.60 25.19 -3.61
N PHE A 30 7.44 25.88 -2.83
CA PHE A 30 8.62 25.26 -2.19
C PHE A 30 8.33 24.69 -0.81
N VAL A 31 7.10 24.87 -0.29
CA VAL A 31 6.70 24.27 0.97
C VAL A 31 6.46 22.78 0.76
N GLN A 32 7.41 21.97 1.18
CA GLN A 32 7.26 20.51 1.20
C GLN A 32 6.55 20.10 2.49
N THR A 33 5.36 19.54 2.34
CA THR A 33 4.65 18.93 3.47
C THR A 33 5.04 17.46 3.54
N SER A 34 5.83 17.09 4.54
CA SER A 34 6.16 15.70 4.81
C SER A 34 5.18 15.15 5.85
N SER A 35 4.34 14.19 5.45
CA SER A 35 3.44 13.44 6.34
C SER A 35 4.09 12.16 6.87
N ASN A 36 5.41 12.04 6.74
CA ASN A 36 6.12 10.84 7.13
C ASN A 36 6.17 10.73 8.66
N VAL A 37 5.87 9.55 9.19
CA VAL A 37 5.95 9.21 10.62
C VAL A 37 7.37 9.48 11.17
N ASP A 38 8.38 9.38 10.32
CA ASP A 38 9.77 9.66 10.65
C ASP A 38 10.04 11.12 11.03
N SER A 39 9.15 12.06 10.64
CA SER A 39 9.26 13.48 11.04
C SER A 39 9.04 13.69 12.54
N PHE A 40 8.38 12.76 13.23
CA PHE A 40 8.10 12.80 14.67
C PHE A 40 9.14 12.04 15.49
N ARG A 41 10.10 11.38 14.85
CA ARG A 41 11.15 10.63 15.54
C ARG A 41 12.34 11.52 15.87
N LEU A 42 12.87 11.37 17.09
CA LEU A 42 14.09 12.01 17.53
C LEU A 42 15.29 11.40 16.78
N LYS A 43 15.72 12.03 15.70
CA LYS A 43 16.79 11.54 14.81
C LYS A 43 18.13 11.26 15.54
N ASP A 44 18.35 11.88 16.69
CA ASP A 44 19.58 11.71 17.48
C ASP A 44 19.49 10.63 18.56
N HIS A 45 18.34 9.96 18.69
CA HIS A 45 18.19 8.89 19.69
C HIS A 45 18.94 7.62 19.25
N PRO A 46 19.65 6.92 20.16
CA PRO A 46 20.39 5.70 19.82
C PRO A 46 19.50 4.59 19.23
N ASP A 47 18.25 4.47 19.68
CA ASP A 47 17.29 3.51 19.14
C ASP A 47 16.90 3.82 17.68
N TYR A 48 16.89 5.10 17.30
CA TYR A 48 16.65 5.50 15.91
C TYR A 48 17.80 5.06 14.99
N ARG A 49 19.06 5.20 15.43
CA ARG A 49 20.23 4.73 14.68
C ARG A 49 20.24 3.20 14.54
N PHE A 50 19.82 2.51 15.61
CA PHE A 50 19.68 1.06 15.55
C PHE A 50 18.59 0.64 14.55
N TYR A 51 17.42 1.32 14.57
CA TYR A 51 16.35 1.08 13.63
C TYR A 51 16.75 1.36 12.17
N GLN A 52 17.47 2.44 11.90
CA GLN A 52 18.00 2.71 10.56
C GLN A 52 18.93 1.59 10.08
N LYS A 53 19.87 1.17 10.95
CA LYS A 53 20.75 0.06 10.62
C LYS A 53 19.99 -1.25 10.38
N PHE A 54 18.92 -1.48 11.11
CA PHE A 54 18.02 -2.62 10.87
C PHE A 54 17.34 -2.51 9.49
N GLN A 55 16.82 -1.34 9.14
CA GLN A 55 16.22 -1.10 7.82
C GLN A 55 17.25 -1.26 6.68
N ASP A 56 18.48 -0.82 6.87
CA ASP A 56 19.57 -0.98 5.89
C ASP A 56 19.88 -2.46 5.61
N ILE A 57 19.72 -3.33 6.62
CA ILE A 57 20.01 -4.78 6.51
C ILE A 57 18.81 -5.56 6.00
N PHE A 58 17.62 -5.27 6.54
CA PHE A 58 16.41 -6.07 6.31
C PHE A 58 15.42 -5.43 5.33
N GLY A 59 15.66 -4.18 4.93
CA GLY A 59 14.76 -3.40 4.08
C GLY A 59 13.72 -2.60 4.89
N HIS A 60 12.93 -1.80 4.18
CA HIS A 60 11.87 -0.98 4.77
C HIS A 60 10.61 -1.85 4.93
N ASP A 61 9.88 -1.62 6.03
CA ASP A 61 8.63 -2.32 6.36
C ASP A 61 7.41 -1.68 5.66
N GLU A 62 7.64 -0.80 4.70
CA GLU A 62 6.57 -0.12 3.99
C GLU A 62 5.91 -1.09 2.99
N PHE A 63 4.62 -1.25 3.13
CA PHE A 63 3.80 -2.02 2.20
C PHE A 63 2.49 -1.28 1.93
N PHE A 64 1.89 -1.56 0.80
CA PHE A 64 0.52 -1.14 0.53
C PHE A 64 -0.34 -2.33 0.13
N VAL A 65 -1.64 -2.19 0.35
CA VAL A 65 -2.59 -3.26 0.07
C VAL A 65 -3.58 -2.80 -0.98
N VAL A 66 -3.65 -3.53 -2.06
CA VAL A 66 -4.70 -3.38 -3.07
C VAL A 66 -5.78 -4.40 -2.77
N ALA A 67 -6.93 -3.94 -2.30
CA ALA A 67 -8.05 -4.81 -1.99
C ALA A 67 -9.24 -4.50 -2.90
N PHE A 68 -9.93 -5.54 -3.35
CA PHE A 68 -11.18 -5.39 -4.09
C PHE A 68 -12.25 -6.34 -3.56
N ARG A 69 -13.49 -5.90 -3.67
CA ARG A 69 -14.66 -6.67 -3.22
C ARG A 69 -15.56 -7.03 -4.39
N LYS A 70 -16.06 -8.25 -4.39
CA LYS A 70 -17.04 -8.82 -5.32
C LYS A 70 -18.03 -9.68 -4.55
N ASP A 71 -19.17 -9.97 -5.14
CA ASP A 71 -20.14 -10.88 -4.52
C ASP A 71 -19.58 -12.29 -4.35
N ASP A 72 -18.70 -12.70 -5.26
CA ASP A 72 -17.94 -13.94 -5.22
C ASP A 72 -16.57 -13.73 -5.88
N ILE A 73 -15.49 -13.97 -5.13
CA ILE A 73 -14.12 -13.92 -5.63
C ILE A 73 -13.77 -15.16 -6.44
N PHE A 74 -14.32 -16.34 -6.06
CA PHE A 74 -13.96 -17.64 -6.67
C PHE A 74 -14.71 -17.94 -7.97
N THR A 75 -14.86 -16.94 -8.82
CA THR A 75 -15.28 -17.12 -10.21
C THR A 75 -14.04 -17.09 -11.13
N TYR A 76 -14.11 -17.79 -12.26
CA TYR A 76 -13.04 -17.76 -13.27
C TYR A 76 -12.63 -16.33 -13.66
N LYS A 77 -13.61 -15.44 -13.83
CA LYS A 77 -13.39 -14.04 -14.19
C LYS A 77 -12.64 -13.27 -13.10
N ASN A 78 -13.05 -13.40 -11.85
CA ASN A 78 -12.49 -12.64 -10.74
C ASN A 78 -11.11 -13.16 -10.32
N LEU A 79 -10.90 -14.48 -10.35
CA LEU A 79 -9.57 -15.06 -10.14
C LEU A 79 -8.59 -14.70 -11.26
N THR A 80 -9.08 -14.64 -12.52
CA THR A 80 -8.25 -14.15 -13.64
C THR A 80 -7.89 -12.67 -13.46
N LEU A 81 -8.85 -11.85 -13.00
CA LEU A 81 -8.58 -10.44 -12.67
C LEU A 81 -7.52 -10.33 -11.57
N LEU A 82 -7.66 -11.09 -10.47
CA LEU A 82 -6.69 -11.12 -9.39
C LEU A 82 -5.29 -11.47 -9.91
N LYS A 83 -5.18 -12.53 -10.71
CA LYS A 83 -3.91 -13.00 -11.29
C LYS A 83 -3.28 -11.93 -12.18
N ASN A 84 -4.07 -11.28 -13.02
CA ASN A 84 -3.57 -10.23 -13.92
C ASN A 84 -3.13 -8.99 -13.13
N LEU A 85 -3.90 -8.57 -12.12
CA LEU A 85 -3.52 -7.44 -11.26
C LEU A 85 -2.22 -7.74 -10.50
N THR A 86 -2.06 -8.94 -9.95
CA THR A 86 -0.82 -9.36 -9.29
C THR A 86 0.36 -9.25 -10.26
N ALA A 87 0.22 -9.81 -11.47
CA ALA A 87 1.28 -9.77 -12.48
C ALA A 87 1.61 -8.35 -12.99
N GLU A 88 0.65 -7.43 -13.02
CA GLU A 88 0.92 -6.03 -13.38
C GLU A 88 1.62 -5.28 -12.23
N LEU A 89 1.25 -5.56 -10.97
CA LEU A 89 1.90 -4.96 -9.80
C LEU A 89 3.36 -5.45 -9.65
N GLU A 90 3.64 -6.71 -9.97
CA GLU A 90 5.01 -7.27 -9.99
C GLU A 90 5.95 -6.56 -11.00
N LYS A 91 5.40 -5.90 -12.02
CA LYS A 91 6.20 -5.20 -13.04
C LYS A 91 6.58 -3.77 -12.65
N LEU A 92 6.06 -3.25 -11.53
CA LEU A 92 6.36 -1.88 -11.12
C LEU A 92 7.79 -1.77 -10.60
N ASP A 93 8.56 -0.81 -11.10
CA ASP A 93 10.00 -0.63 -10.78
C ASP A 93 10.30 -0.43 -9.28
N LEU A 94 9.32 0.01 -8.49
CA LEU A 94 9.46 0.27 -7.06
C LEU A 94 8.97 -0.89 -6.18
N THR A 95 8.50 -1.97 -6.78
CA THR A 95 7.96 -3.14 -6.09
C THR A 95 9.08 -4.16 -5.88
N ARG A 96 9.31 -4.54 -4.64
CA ARG A 96 10.26 -5.61 -4.28
C ARG A 96 9.63 -6.98 -4.35
N ASP A 97 8.39 -7.09 -3.87
CA ASP A 97 7.64 -8.33 -3.83
C ASP A 97 6.13 -8.08 -3.83
N VAL A 98 5.35 -9.00 -4.36
CA VAL A 98 3.89 -8.95 -4.40
C VAL A 98 3.34 -10.26 -3.89
N LEU A 99 2.45 -10.20 -2.92
CA LEU A 99 1.82 -11.38 -2.34
C LEU A 99 0.30 -11.34 -2.52
N SER A 100 -0.25 -12.36 -3.13
CA SER A 100 -1.70 -12.54 -3.32
C SER A 100 -2.05 -14.03 -3.38
N LEU A 101 -3.34 -14.37 -3.42
CA LEU A 101 -3.75 -15.75 -3.68
C LEU A 101 -3.25 -16.28 -5.03
N ALA A 102 -2.87 -15.40 -5.98
CA ALA A 102 -2.41 -15.81 -7.30
C ALA A 102 -1.01 -16.43 -7.29
N ASN A 103 -0.14 -15.96 -6.38
CA ASN A 103 1.28 -16.35 -6.34
C ASN A 103 1.73 -16.88 -4.97
N VAL A 104 0.88 -16.86 -3.94
CA VAL A 104 1.25 -17.42 -2.64
C VAL A 104 1.55 -18.92 -2.77
N ASP A 105 2.65 -19.35 -2.14
CA ASP A 105 3.04 -20.74 -2.12
C ASP A 105 2.04 -21.60 -1.35
N HIS A 106 1.56 -22.65 -2.00
CA HIS A 106 0.72 -23.67 -1.40
C HIS A 106 1.53 -24.93 -1.22
N ILE A 107 1.71 -25.34 0.03
CA ILE A 107 2.47 -26.52 0.39
C ILE A 107 1.50 -27.67 0.60
N THR A 108 1.62 -28.69 -0.25
CA THR A 108 0.88 -29.94 -0.10
C THR A 108 1.84 -31.06 0.24
N GLY A 109 1.48 -31.89 1.23
CA GLY A 109 2.24 -33.08 1.61
C GLY A 109 1.59 -34.34 1.02
N GLU A 110 2.36 -35.17 0.34
CA GLU A 110 1.97 -36.52 -0.06
C GLU A 110 3.03 -37.50 0.47
N GLU A 111 2.62 -38.39 1.39
CA GLU A 111 3.47 -39.40 2.02
C GLU A 111 4.81 -38.81 2.57
N ASP A 112 5.91 -38.96 1.83
CA ASP A 112 7.25 -38.51 2.23
C ASP A 112 7.73 -37.26 1.51
N PHE A 113 6.89 -36.61 0.67
CA PHE A 113 7.27 -35.48 -0.17
C PHE A 113 6.39 -34.27 0.07
N PHE A 114 7.01 -33.07 0.02
CA PHE A 114 6.32 -31.79 0.02
C PHE A 114 6.38 -31.18 -1.38
N TYR A 115 5.23 -30.78 -1.90
CA TYR A 115 5.12 -30.05 -3.15
C TYR A 115 4.81 -28.58 -2.84
N VAL A 116 5.62 -27.69 -3.38
CA VAL A 116 5.42 -26.25 -3.29
C VAL A 116 5.01 -25.75 -4.67
N GLN A 117 3.84 -25.17 -4.76
CA GLN A 117 3.31 -24.61 -6.01
C GLN A 117 2.44 -23.39 -5.69
N PRO A 118 2.28 -22.43 -6.63
CA PRO A 118 1.34 -21.32 -6.43
C PRO A 118 -0.07 -21.84 -6.19
N PHE A 119 -0.77 -21.25 -5.20
CA PHE A 119 -2.14 -21.63 -4.85
C PHE A 119 -3.09 -21.56 -6.08
N LEU A 120 -3.03 -20.46 -6.84
CA LEU A 120 -3.74 -20.33 -8.10
C LEU A 120 -2.80 -20.64 -9.29
N GLY A 121 -2.48 -21.89 -9.50
CA GLY A 121 -1.70 -22.32 -10.68
C GLY A 121 -2.48 -22.06 -11.99
N GLN A 122 -3.20 -23.08 -12.46
CA GLN A 122 -4.18 -22.92 -13.55
C GLN A 122 -5.58 -22.71 -12.98
N ILE A 123 -6.22 -21.59 -13.35
CA ILE A 123 -7.56 -21.28 -12.88
C ILE A 123 -8.57 -22.19 -13.59
N PRO A 124 -9.28 -23.05 -12.86
CA PRO A 124 -10.25 -23.95 -13.46
C PRO A 124 -11.50 -23.19 -13.94
N LYS A 125 -12.14 -23.69 -15.00
CA LYS A 125 -13.43 -23.16 -15.46
C LYS A 125 -14.62 -23.90 -14.82
N GLU A 126 -14.37 -25.05 -14.23
CA GLU A 126 -15.36 -25.90 -13.61
C GLU A 126 -15.77 -25.36 -12.24
N GLU A 127 -17.05 -25.13 -12.04
CA GLU A 127 -17.61 -24.55 -10.81
C GLU A 127 -17.24 -25.37 -9.56
N LYS A 128 -17.29 -26.68 -9.64
CA LYS A 128 -16.91 -27.56 -8.53
C LYS A 128 -15.44 -27.39 -8.09
N LYS A 129 -14.54 -27.17 -9.04
CA LYS A 129 -13.13 -26.93 -8.72
C LYS A 129 -12.92 -25.54 -8.16
N LEU A 130 -13.69 -24.54 -8.58
CA LEU A 130 -13.68 -23.20 -8.00
C LEU A 130 -14.19 -23.19 -6.55
N GLN A 131 -15.25 -23.94 -6.26
CA GLN A 131 -15.75 -24.13 -4.89
C GLN A 131 -14.71 -24.84 -4.00
N TRP A 132 -14.06 -25.86 -4.50
CA TRP A 132 -12.98 -26.54 -3.78
C TRP A 132 -11.82 -25.57 -3.47
N LEU A 133 -11.39 -24.73 -4.42
CA LEU A 133 -10.37 -23.71 -4.19
C LEU A 133 -10.82 -22.70 -3.13
N GLN A 134 -12.09 -22.32 -3.11
CA GLN A 134 -12.64 -21.43 -2.11
C GLN A 134 -12.53 -22.04 -0.71
N GLU A 135 -12.95 -23.29 -0.55
CA GLU A 135 -12.87 -24.05 0.72
C GLU A 135 -11.41 -24.09 1.20
N GLN A 136 -10.46 -24.48 0.34
CA GLN A 136 -9.04 -24.51 0.67
C GLN A 136 -8.49 -23.15 1.09
N ALA A 137 -8.92 -22.07 0.44
CA ALA A 137 -8.46 -20.72 0.77
C ALA A 137 -9.00 -20.25 2.14
N ILE A 138 -10.27 -20.55 2.46
CA ILE A 138 -10.91 -20.13 3.71
C ILE A 138 -10.43 -20.97 4.90
N GLU A 139 -10.13 -22.25 4.67
CA GLU A 139 -9.65 -23.15 5.71
C GLU A 139 -8.18 -22.89 6.07
N ASN A 140 -7.41 -22.28 5.17
CA ASN A 140 -6.01 -22.01 5.42
C ASN A 140 -5.84 -20.72 6.28
N PRO A 141 -5.32 -20.82 7.52
CA PRO A 141 -5.15 -19.67 8.40
C PRO A 141 -4.13 -18.65 7.90
N LEU A 142 -3.24 -19.03 6.97
CA LEU A 142 -2.27 -18.13 6.35
C LEU A 142 -2.90 -17.26 5.25
N TYR A 143 -4.02 -17.67 4.69
CA TYR A 143 -4.69 -16.94 3.60
C TYR A 143 -5.88 -16.14 4.11
N VAL A 144 -6.69 -16.74 5.01
CA VAL A 144 -7.89 -16.10 5.52
C VAL A 144 -7.54 -14.89 6.38
N GLN A 145 -8.24 -13.78 6.16
CA GLN A 145 -8.02 -12.48 6.81
C GLN A 145 -6.71 -11.77 6.44
N GLN A 146 -5.86 -12.37 5.63
CA GLN A 146 -4.66 -11.73 5.07
C GLN A 146 -4.84 -11.48 3.57
N LEU A 147 -5.15 -12.51 2.80
CA LEU A 147 -5.29 -12.45 1.34
C LEU A 147 -6.73 -12.60 0.87
N ILE A 148 -7.60 -13.19 1.71
CA ILE A 148 -9.02 -13.40 1.43
C ILE A 148 -9.85 -13.15 2.69
N SER A 149 -11.03 -12.54 2.54
CA SER A 149 -11.98 -12.39 3.65
C SER A 149 -12.67 -13.71 3.99
N LYS A 150 -13.14 -13.84 5.23
CA LYS A 150 -13.86 -15.04 5.71
C LYS A 150 -15.11 -15.37 4.88
N ASP A 151 -15.75 -14.35 4.32
CA ASP A 151 -16.93 -14.48 3.47
C ASP A 151 -16.59 -14.70 1.99
N ALA A 152 -15.30 -14.86 1.64
CA ALA A 152 -14.78 -15.00 0.28
C ALA A 152 -15.19 -13.87 -0.70
N LYS A 153 -15.56 -12.69 -0.16
CA LYS A 153 -16.04 -11.56 -0.97
C LYS A 153 -15.02 -10.47 -1.19
N ALA A 154 -13.91 -10.50 -0.47
CA ALA A 154 -12.83 -9.55 -0.66
C ALA A 154 -11.50 -10.28 -0.78
N ALA A 155 -10.69 -9.91 -1.78
CA ALA A 155 -9.33 -10.37 -1.95
C ALA A 155 -8.36 -9.19 -1.83
N ALA A 156 -7.18 -9.47 -1.29
CA ALA A 156 -6.10 -8.51 -1.10
C ALA A 156 -4.85 -8.93 -1.87
N ILE A 157 -4.12 -7.94 -2.38
CA ILE A 157 -2.78 -8.05 -2.92
C ILE A 157 -1.90 -7.15 -2.06
N VAL A 158 -0.91 -7.71 -1.42
CA VAL A 158 0.06 -6.99 -0.59
C VAL A 158 1.29 -6.73 -1.44
N VAL A 159 1.74 -5.48 -1.48
CA VAL A 159 2.87 -5.02 -2.30
C VAL A 159 3.92 -4.42 -1.37
N PHE A 160 5.14 -4.94 -1.44
CA PHE A 160 6.29 -4.55 -0.62
C PHE A 160 7.32 -3.75 -1.40
#